data_09496146c5c3fa307d423a244b4a1d6c
#
_entry.id   09496146c5c3fa307d423a244b4a1d6c
#
_cell.length_a   1.000
_cell.length_b   1.000
_cell.length_c   1.000
_cell.angle_alpha   90.00
_cell.angle_beta   90.00
_cell.angle_gamma   90.00
#
_symmetry.space_group_name_H-M   'P 1'
#
loop_
_entity.id
_entity.type
_entity.pdbx_description
1 polymer ?
#
loop_
_entity_poly.entity_id
_entity_poly.type
_entity_poly.pdbx_seq_one_letter_code
_entity_poly.pdbx_strand_id
1 'polypeptide(L)'
;AINRAIKNSGLKKSDIGYVNAHGTGTAKNDDAEFLSLHTIFDGENNNLSVSSTKAMTGHCLGAAGAIEAVFSIKALTTNTVVPTLGFKDEDMDKLAEKAGKIDFCPNKAHEKELTSVMNNSFAFGGNNASIIFSKEAGNVTVKEEKKPLVITGIGVVTPSGNGVDSYVANAVKNEALTEANLRSSVGKEDYDALGLKMSFYRKLDNFSQLQAVSGMEALKDADYAVTDDNATDIGIIVGTSEGALGTCCDFQSMITEKGNASGSAFKFPNTVYNAAGGYLSICSGIKGYNVTVTNGAQSGLASMAYAMSVLRSGQENAMLATGSDENSDIMTELFGKLGVTSEKVVAPFAGNDGFVLSDGSASVLIEDEKA
;
A
#
# COMPACT_ATOMS: atom_id res chain seq x y z
N ALA A 1 2.02 -10.39 5.76
CA ALA A 1 2.09 -10.94 4.40
C ALA A 1 2.42 -12.44 4.43
N ILE A 2 3.57 -12.89 4.97
CA ILE A 2 4.04 -14.29 4.92
C ILE A 2 3.00 -15.26 5.51
N ASN A 3 2.57 -15.08 6.76
CA ASN A 3 1.59 -15.95 7.40
C ASN A 3 0.27 -16.02 6.62
N ARG A 4 -0.15 -14.89 6.05
CA ARG A 4 -1.36 -14.83 5.23
C ARG A 4 -1.20 -15.61 3.92
N ALA A 5 -0.06 -15.48 3.24
CA ALA A 5 0.22 -16.25 2.03
C ALA A 5 0.20 -17.76 2.31
N ILE A 6 0.80 -18.21 3.43
CA ILE A 6 0.78 -19.62 3.85
C ILE A 6 -0.66 -20.07 4.14
N LYS A 7 -1.42 -19.31 4.94
CA LYS A 7 -2.84 -19.61 5.22
C LYS A 7 -3.67 -19.72 3.95
N ASN A 8 -3.51 -18.76 3.02
CA ASN A 8 -4.28 -18.73 1.78
C ASN A 8 -3.90 -19.83 0.79
N SER A 9 -2.65 -20.30 0.83
CA SER A 9 -2.21 -21.42 -0.03
C SER A 9 -2.69 -22.78 0.42
N GLY A 10 -3.16 -22.92 1.66
CA GLY A 10 -3.50 -24.23 2.26
C GLY A 10 -2.31 -25.15 2.46
N LEU A 11 -1.10 -24.64 2.35
CA LEU A 11 0.16 -25.37 2.58
C LEU A 11 0.61 -25.22 4.03
N LYS A 12 1.49 -26.13 4.46
CA LYS A 12 2.19 -26.01 5.74
C LYS A 12 3.46 -25.20 5.57
N LYS A 13 3.98 -24.63 6.65
CA LYS A 13 5.27 -23.93 6.65
C LYS A 13 6.40 -24.84 6.19
N SER A 14 6.35 -26.13 6.55
CA SER A 14 7.33 -27.16 6.13
C SER A 14 7.35 -27.44 4.63
N ASP A 15 6.28 -27.09 3.90
CA ASP A 15 6.18 -27.33 2.46
C ASP A 15 6.93 -26.26 1.65
N ILE A 16 7.28 -25.13 2.27
CA ILE A 16 8.03 -24.04 1.64
C ILE A 16 9.52 -24.40 1.66
N GLY A 17 10.05 -24.82 0.54
CA GLY A 17 11.47 -25.24 0.44
C GLY A 17 12.43 -24.07 0.21
N TYR A 18 11.96 -22.98 -0.40
CA TYR A 18 12.78 -21.83 -0.74
C TYR A 18 12.01 -20.52 -0.62
N VAL A 19 12.68 -19.48 -0.11
CA VAL A 19 12.18 -18.09 -0.09
C VAL A 19 13.13 -17.20 -0.88
N ASN A 20 12.63 -16.55 -1.92
CA ASN A 20 13.28 -15.39 -2.52
C ASN A 20 12.90 -14.17 -1.70
N ALA A 21 13.84 -13.71 -0.89
CA ALA A 21 13.64 -12.64 0.08
C ALA A 21 13.59 -11.27 -0.60
N HIS A 22 12.96 -10.30 0.06
CA HIS A 22 13.08 -8.91 -0.36
C HIS A 22 14.53 -8.44 -0.32
N GLY A 23 15.28 -8.73 0.75
CA GLY A 23 16.74 -8.70 0.86
C GLY A 23 17.41 -7.57 0.10
N THR A 24 17.30 -6.32 0.58
CA THR A 24 17.79 -5.12 -0.12
C THR A 24 19.25 -4.80 0.15
N GLY A 25 19.90 -5.50 1.07
CA GLY A 25 21.26 -5.17 1.55
C GLY A 25 21.28 -3.99 2.53
N THR A 26 20.14 -3.52 3.00
CA THR A 26 20.04 -2.45 4.00
C THR A 26 19.79 -3.05 5.38
N ALA A 27 20.57 -2.60 6.40
CA ALA A 27 20.53 -3.17 7.74
C ALA A 27 19.10 -3.25 8.32
N LYS A 28 18.30 -2.19 8.17
CA LYS A 28 16.93 -2.16 8.72
C LYS A 28 15.99 -3.19 8.09
N ASN A 29 16.04 -3.32 6.76
CA ASN A 29 15.22 -4.30 6.07
C ASN A 29 15.67 -5.71 6.36
N ASP A 30 16.97 -5.97 6.21
CA ASP A 30 17.50 -7.33 6.30
C ASP A 30 17.36 -7.89 7.72
N ASP A 31 17.61 -7.07 8.75
CA ASP A 31 17.37 -7.47 10.15
C ASP A 31 15.88 -7.76 10.42
N ALA A 32 14.96 -6.94 9.89
CA ALA A 32 13.51 -7.14 10.08
C ALA A 32 13.00 -8.38 9.34
N GLU A 33 13.46 -8.60 8.11
CA GLU A 33 13.08 -9.79 7.33
C GLU A 33 13.67 -11.06 7.94
N PHE A 34 14.94 -11.02 8.36
CA PHE A 34 15.62 -12.09 9.06
C PHE A 34 14.83 -12.52 10.32
N LEU A 35 14.49 -11.55 11.17
CA LEU A 35 13.69 -11.80 12.37
C LEU A 35 12.32 -12.40 12.03
N SER A 36 11.69 -11.91 10.98
CA SER A 36 10.38 -12.40 10.52
C SER A 36 10.45 -13.86 10.05
N LEU A 37 11.48 -14.21 9.27
CA LEU A 37 11.68 -15.57 8.78
C LEU A 37 11.94 -16.55 9.94
N HIS A 38 12.79 -16.18 10.90
CA HIS A 38 13.01 -16.98 12.10
C HIS A 38 11.73 -17.15 12.92
N THR A 39 11.01 -16.06 13.20
CA THR A 39 9.76 -16.11 13.98
C THR A 39 8.71 -17.03 13.33
N ILE A 40 8.67 -17.09 12.00
CA ILE A 40 7.64 -17.84 11.28
C ILE A 40 8.03 -19.29 11.06
N PHE A 41 9.30 -19.56 10.75
CA PHE A 41 9.73 -20.88 10.28
C PHE A 41 10.53 -21.69 11.31
N ASP A 42 11.12 -21.06 12.35
CA ASP A 42 11.88 -21.79 13.37
C ASP A 42 11.06 -22.88 14.06
N GLY A 43 11.65 -24.06 14.13
CA GLY A 43 11.01 -25.22 14.71
C GLY A 43 9.95 -25.90 13.83
N GLU A 44 9.43 -25.22 12.80
CA GLU A 44 8.41 -25.75 11.90
C GLU A 44 8.95 -26.12 10.51
N ASN A 45 10.05 -25.51 10.08
CA ASN A 45 10.72 -25.83 8.82
C ASN A 45 12.25 -25.87 9.01
N ASN A 46 12.80 -27.07 9.08
CA ASN A 46 14.24 -27.27 9.25
C ASN A 46 14.98 -27.43 7.91
N ASN A 47 14.31 -27.20 6.79
CA ASN A 47 14.84 -27.37 5.44
C ASN A 47 14.53 -26.15 4.58
N LEU A 48 14.56 -24.95 5.16
CA LEU A 48 14.31 -23.70 4.45
C LEU A 48 15.60 -23.15 3.89
N SER A 49 15.62 -22.87 2.57
CA SER A 49 16.65 -22.04 1.94
C SER A 49 16.10 -20.64 1.67
N VAL A 50 16.93 -19.63 1.85
CA VAL A 50 16.58 -18.22 1.65
C VAL A 50 17.69 -17.53 0.86
N SER A 51 17.33 -16.75 -0.15
CA SER A 51 18.30 -15.89 -0.83
C SER A 51 17.67 -14.61 -1.36
N SER A 52 18.48 -13.62 -1.70
CA SER A 52 18.03 -12.43 -2.41
C SER A 52 18.68 -12.37 -3.79
N THR A 53 17.86 -12.38 -4.82
CA THR A 53 18.33 -12.23 -6.21
C THR A 53 18.72 -10.79 -6.55
N LYS A 54 18.46 -9.82 -5.67
CA LYS A 54 18.91 -8.41 -5.85
C LYS A 54 20.42 -8.27 -5.90
N ALA A 55 21.15 -9.20 -5.33
CA ALA A 55 22.60 -9.27 -5.49
C ALA A 55 23.04 -9.45 -6.96
N MET A 56 22.18 -9.98 -7.82
CA MET A 56 22.43 -10.18 -9.26
C MET A 56 21.75 -9.13 -10.15
N THR A 57 20.57 -8.66 -9.76
CA THR A 57 19.72 -7.81 -10.62
C THR A 57 19.74 -6.33 -10.21
N GLY A 58 20.24 -6.02 -9.01
CA GLY A 58 19.98 -4.73 -8.37
C GLY A 58 18.54 -4.64 -7.87
N HIS A 59 18.19 -3.53 -7.24
CA HIS A 59 16.83 -3.26 -6.80
C HIS A 59 16.04 -2.53 -7.89
N CYS A 60 15.28 -3.28 -8.68
CA CYS A 60 14.50 -2.77 -9.81
C CYS A 60 13.16 -2.12 -9.39
N LEU A 61 13.03 -1.65 -8.14
CA LEU A 61 11.86 -0.95 -7.59
C LEU A 61 10.55 -1.69 -7.90
N GLY A 62 9.60 -1.05 -8.60
CA GLY A 62 8.31 -1.64 -8.93
C GLY A 62 8.38 -2.90 -9.81
N ALA A 63 9.47 -3.11 -10.56
CA ALA A 63 9.66 -4.33 -11.35
C ALA A 63 10.29 -5.48 -10.54
N ALA A 64 10.90 -5.19 -9.37
CA ALA A 64 11.67 -6.17 -8.60
C ALA A 64 10.86 -7.43 -8.28
N GLY A 65 9.65 -7.28 -7.73
CA GLY A 65 8.80 -8.41 -7.35
C GLY A 65 8.42 -9.32 -8.52
N ALA A 66 8.22 -8.76 -9.72
CA ALA A 66 7.93 -9.55 -10.93
C ALA A 66 9.17 -10.32 -11.41
N ILE A 67 10.35 -9.68 -11.42
CA ILE A 67 11.62 -10.33 -11.78
C ILE A 67 11.91 -11.47 -10.79
N GLU A 68 11.78 -11.21 -9.50
CA GLU A 68 11.98 -12.19 -8.43
C GLU A 68 11.00 -13.36 -8.50
N ALA A 69 9.75 -13.10 -8.91
CA ALA A 69 8.78 -14.15 -9.18
C ALA A 69 9.23 -15.09 -10.31
N VAL A 70 9.84 -14.56 -11.38
CA VAL A 70 10.42 -15.38 -12.46
C VAL A 70 11.55 -16.27 -11.93
N PHE A 71 12.45 -15.71 -11.11
CA PHE A 71 13.52 -16.49 -10.45
C PHE A 71 12.92 -17.61 -9.55
N SER A 72 11.89 -17.28 -8.78
CA SER A 72 11.22 -18.21 -7.87
C SER A 72 10.56 -19.36 -8.65
N ILE A 73 9.86 -19.06 -9.76
CA ILE A 73 9.26 -20.06 -10.64
C ILE A 73 10.34 -20.93 -11.28
N LYS A 74 11.44 -20.33 -11.74
CA LYS A 74 12.57 -21.08 -12.29
C LYS A 74 13.22 -21.99 -11.25
N ALA A 75 13.49 -21.47 -10.04
CA ALA A 75 13.99 -22.28 -8.94
C ALA A 75 13.10 -23.51 -8.69
N LEU A 76 11.77 -23.29 -8.62
CA LEU A 76 10.78 -24.36 -8.43
C LEU A 76 10.82 -25.41 -9.56
N THR A 77 10.89 -24.96 -10.82
CA THR A 77 10.81 -25.88 -11.99
C THR A 77 12.11 -26.61 -12.26
N THR A 78 13.26 -26.03 -11.89
CA THR A 78 14.59 -26.65 -12.09
C THR A 78 15.13 -27.32 -10.83
N ASN A 79 14.41 -27.25 -9.71
CA ASN A 79 14.89 -27.74 -8.41
C ASN A 79 16.25 -27.13 -8.01
N THR A 80 16.44 -25.84 -8.29
CA THR A 80 17.71 -25.16 -8.05
C THR A 80 17.47 -23.94 -7.17
N VAL A 81 18.11 -23.90 -6.00
CA VAL A 81 18.11 -22.74 -5.14
C VAL A 81 19.11 -21.70 -5.68
N VAL A 82 18.64 -20.48 -5.88
CA VAL A 82 19.43 -19.37 -6.39
C VAL A 82 20.23 -18.74 -5.25
N PRO A 83 21.52 -18.35 -5.43
CA PRO A 83 22.34 -17.82 -4.33
C PRO A 83 22.08 -16.34 -4.06
N THR A 84 22.44 -15.89 -2.87
CA THR A 84 22.78 -14.50 -2.61
C THR A 84 24.28 -14.31 -2.89
N LEU A 85 24.61 -13.51 -3.90
CA LEU A 85 25.99 -13.23 -4.26
C LEU A 85 26.58 -12.10 -3.40
N GLY A 86 27.90 -12.07 -3.26
CA GLY A 86 28.64 -10.97 -2.65
C GLY A 86 29.00 -11.14 -1.18
N PHE A 87 28.70 -12.29 -0.58
CA PHE A 87 29.22 -12.62 0.75
C PHE A 87 30.75 -12.76 0.73
N LYS A 88 31.41 -12.08 1.66
CA LYS A 88 32.84 -12.20 1.92
C LYS A 88 33.10 -13.18 3.07
N ASP A 89 34.33 -13.62 3.23
CA ASP A 89 34.71 -14.55 4.31
C ASP A 89 34.33 -13.99 5.70
N GLU A 90 34.51 -12.70 5.93
CA GLU A 90 34.14 -12.00 7.17
C GLU A 90 32.62 -11.96 7.45
N ASP A 91 31.79 -12.12 6.42
CA ASP A 91 30.35 -12.14 6.54
C ASP A 91 29.83 -13.54 6.90
N MET A 92 30.60 -14.58 6.53
CA MET A 92 30.19 -15.98 6.73
C MET A 92 30.10 -16.37 8.20
N ASP A 93 31.02 -15.86 9.05
CA ASP A 93 30.98 -16.11 10.50
C ASP A 93 29.72 -15.46 11.13
N LYS A 94 29.42 -14.21 10.76
CA LYS A 94 28.23 -13.49 11.23
C LYS A 94 26.95 -14.16 10.75
N LEU A 95 26.93 -14.65 9.51
CA LEU A 95 25.80 -15.38 8.97
C LEU A 95 25.58 -16.70 9.73
N ALA A 96 26.65 -17.45 10.00
CA ALA A 96 26.58 -18.71 10.73
C ALA A 96 26.02 -18.54 12.15
N GLU A 97 26.40 -17.46 12.85
CA GLU A 97 25.87 -17.14 14.18
C GLU A 97 24.35 -16.86 14.17
N LYS A 98 23.85 -16.24 13.11
CA LYS A 98 22.45 -15.80 13.02
C LYS A 98 21.55 -16.82 12.32
N ALA A 99 22.07 -17.58 11.36
CA ALA A 99 21.28 -18.39 10.43
C ALA A 99 20.44 -19.52 11.09
N GLY A 100 20.87 -20.01 12.24
CA GLY A 100 20.20 -21.15 12.89
C GLY A 100 20.14 -22.37 11.95
N LYS A 101 18.93 -22.78 11.58
CA LYS A 101 18.69 -23.90 10.64
C LYS A 101 18.34 -23.45 9.22
N ILE A 102 18.28 -22.12 8.97
CA ILE A 102 17.98 -21.56 7.65
C ILE A 102 19.28 -21.52 6.82
N ASP A 103 19.21 -22.08 5.62
CA ASP A 103 20.29 -21.97 4.65
C ASP A 103 20.14 -20.69 3.83
N PHE A 104 21.02 -19.70 4.04
CA PHE A 104 21.02 -18.41 3.33
C PHE A 104 21.73 -18.45 1.96
N CYS A 105 22.10 -19.62 1.48
CA CYS A 105 22.61 -19.86 0.13
C CYS A 105 23.74 -18.88 -0.31
N PRO A 106 24.83 -18.71 0.46
CA PRO A 106 25.85 -17.74 0.12
C PRO A 106 26.64 -18.16 -1.13
N ASN A 107 26.72 -17.25 -2.09
CA ASN A 107 27.58 -17.31 -3.28
C ASN A 107 27.42 -18.49 -4.24
N LYS A 108 26.74 -19.57 -3.86
CA LYS A 108 26.61 -20.76 -4.72
C LYS A 108 25.17 -21.23 -4.81
N ALA A 109 24.70 -21.45 -6.05
CA ALA A 109 23.48 -22.19 -6.29
C ALA A 109 23.69 -23.67 -5.94
N HIS A 110 22.63 -24.33 -5.50
CA HIS A 110 22.64 -25.78 -5.26
C HIS A 110 21.32 -26.41 -5.65
N GLU A 111 21.37 -27.70 -5.95
CA GLU A 111 20.19 -28.48 -6.24
C GLU A 111 19.44 -28.79 -4.94
N LYS A 112 18.12 -28.67 -4.99
CA LYS A 112 17.22 -28.99 -3.89
C LYS A 112 15.85 -29.33 -4.45
N GLU A 113 15.29 -30.45 -4.06
CA GLU A 113 13.91 -30.76 -4.40
C GLU A 113 12.96 -29.73 -3.79
N LEU A 114 12.22 -29.05 -4.66
CA LEU A 114 11.31 -27.98 -4.30
C LEU A 114 9.89 -28.34 -4.73
N THR A 115 8.97 -28.36 -3.78
CA THR A 115 7.52 -28.50 -4.02
C THR A 115 6.82 -27.17 -4.02
N SER A 116 7.29 -26.24 -3.18
CA SER A 116 6.76 -24.87 -3.08
C SER A 116 7.87 -23.87 -2.77
N VAL A 117 7.73 -22.68 -3.32
CA VAL A 117 8.64 -21.54 -3.12
C VAL A 117 7.83 -20.29 -2.83
N MET A 118 8.42 -19.38 -2.07
CA MET A 118 7.82 -18.09 -1.71
C MET A 118 8.66 -16.95 -2.26
N ASN A 119 8.00 -15.90 -2.71
CA ASN A 119 8.62 -14.62 -3.09
C ASN A 119 8.08 -13.50 -2.21
N ASN A 120 8.97 -12.73 -1.57
CA ASN A 120 8.63 -11.63 -0.68
C ASN A 120 9.00 -10.29 -1.28
N SER A 121 8.10 -9.32 -1.15
CA SER A 121 8.37 -7.92 -1.47
C SER A 121 7.86 -7.02 -0.35
N PHE A 122 8.75 -6.21 0.23
CA PHE A 122 8.45 -5.29 1.32
C PHE A 122 8.76 -3.86 0.88
N ALA A 123 7.80 -2.96 1.07
CA ALA A 123 7.90 -1.61 0.57
C ALA A 123 7.82 -0.55 1.67
N PHE A 124 8.31 0.65 1.37
CA PHE A 124 8.07 1.81 2.21
C PHE A 124 6.56 2.02 2.43
N GLY A 125 6.19 2.50 3.62
CA GLY A 125 4.80 2.63 4.01
C GLY A 125 4.19 1.35 4.58
N GLY A 126 4.98 0.23 4.70
CA GLY A 126 4.52 -1.01 5.31
C GLY A 126 3.70 -1.91 4.39
N ASN A 127 3.66 -1.63 3.09
CA ASN A 127 3.01 -2.49 2.11
C ASN A 127 3.89 -3.71 1.83
N ASN A 128 3.40 -4.87 2.28
CA ASN A 128 4.13 -6.12 2.20
C ASN A 128 3.34 -7.13 1.38
N ALA A 129 3.98 -7.74 0.39
CA ALA A 129 3.43 -8.81 -0.42
C ALA A 129 4.26 -10.09 -0.27
N SER A 130 3.57 -11.24 -0.23
CA SER A 130 4.20 -12.55 -0.30
C SER A 130 3.36 -13.43 -1.21
N ILE A 131 4.01 -14.08 -2.17
CA ILE A 131 3.37 -14.98 -3.13
C ILE A 131 4.01 -16.35 -3.03
N ILE A 132 3.19 -17.40 -3.04
CA ILE A 132 3.67 -18.79 -3.05
C ILE A 132 3.38 -19.40 -4.41
N PHE A 133 4.40 -20.02 -5.01
CA PHE A 133 4.29 -20.86 -6.18
C PHE A 133 4.48 -22.32 -5.75
N SER A 134 3.61 -23.21 -6.21
CA SER A 134 3.65 -24.63 -5.85
C SER A 134 3.42 -25.51 -7.06
N LYS A 135 4.05 -26.69 -7.09
CA LYS A 135 3.80 -27.75 -8.07
C LYS A 135 2.48 -28.45 -7.82
N GLU A 136 2.00 -28.42 -6.59
CA GLU A 136 0.77 -29.08 -6.16
C GLU A 136 -0.22 -28.05 -5.59
N ALA A 137 -1.49 -28.33 -5.76
CA ALA A 137 -2.54 -27.50 -5.16
C ALA A 137 -2.58 -27.75 -3.64
N GLY A 138 -2.62 -26.67 -2.87
CA GLY A 138 -2.88 -26.75 -1.43
C GLY A 138 -4.35 -27.06 -1.13
N ASN A 139 -4.63 -27.47 0.09
CA ASN A 139 -5.98 -27.71 0.57
C ASN A 139 -6.70 -26.39 0.85
N VAL A 140 -7.24 -25.75 -0.19
CA VAL A 140 -7.98 -24.48 -0.09
C VAL A 140 -9.47 -24.76 -0.27
N THR A 141 -10.26 -24.38 0.72
CA THR A 141 -11.72 -24.34 0.57
C THR A 141 -12.10 -22.97 0.01
N VAL A 142 -12.45 -22.93 -1.28
CA VAL A 142 -13.00 -21.71 -1.89
C VAL A 142 -14.45 -21.56 -1.40
N LYS A 143 -14.74 -20.48 -0.68
CA LYS A 143 -16.13 -20.13 -0.34
C LYS A 143 -16.84 -19.61 -1.60
N GLU A 144 -17.77 -20.37 -2.13
CA GLU A 144 -18.54 -20.01 -3.34
C GLU A 144 -19.69 -19.03 -3.09
N GLU A 145 -20.06 -18.73 -1.86
CA GLU A 145 -21.19 -17.83 -1.58
C GLU A 145 -20.81 -16.38 -1.90
N LYS A 146 -21.40 -15.85 -2.98
CA LYS A 146 -21.43 -14.41 -3.26
C LYS A 146 -22.39 -13.75 -2.26
N LYS A 147 -21.87 -13.32 -1.13
CA LYS A 147 -22.66 -12.55 -0.16
C LYS A 147 -22.91 -11.13 -0.71
N PRO A 148 -24.10 -10.55 -0.45
CA PRO A 148 -24.33 -9.14 -0.70
C PRO A 148 -23.29 -8.29 0.04
N LEU A 149 -22.78 -7.28 -0.66
CA LEU A 149 -21.87 -6.31 -0.08
C LEU A 149 -22.61 -5.00 0.15
N VAL A 150 -22.38 -4.38 1.29
CA VAL A 150 -23.01 -3.13 1.70
C VAL A 150 -21.96 -2.07 2.04
N ILE A 151 -22.31 -0.81 1.84
CA ILE A 151 -21.51 0.31 2.33
C ILE A 151 -22.06 0.66 3.70
N THR A 152 -21.23 0.57 4.72
CA THR A 152 -21.60 0.80 6.12
C THR A 152 -21.10 2.14 6.64
N GLY A 153 -20.08 2.74 6.01
CA GLY A 153 -19.58 4.05 6.41
C GLY A 153 -19.03 4.84 5.24
N ILE A 154 -19.13 6.15 5.35
CA ILE A 154 -18.69 7.12 4.34
C ILE A 154 -17.89 8.23 5.02
N GLY A 155 -16.79 8.64 4.40
CA GLY A 155 -16.01 9.80 4.80
C GLY A 155 -15.68 10.67 3.60
N VAL A 156 -15.73 11.99 3.78
CA VAL A 156 -15.56 12.97 2.70
C VAL A 156 -14.74 14.16 3.17
N VAL A 157 -13.75 14.53 2.36
CA VAL A 157 -12.98 15.77 2.53
C VAL A 157 -12.97 16.49 1.18
N THR A 158 -13.59 17.66 1.12
CA THR A 158 -13.68 18.48 -0.12
C THR A 158 -13.61 19.96 0.21
N PRO A 159 -13.38 20.82 -0.80
CA PRO A 159 -13.48 22.28 -0.62
C PRO A 159 -14.86 22.74 -0.11
N SER A 160 -15.91 21.94 -0.33
CA SER A 160 -17.28 22.24 0.14
C SER A 160 -17.53 21.82 1.58
N GLY A 161 -16.59 21.13 2.23
CA GLY A 161 -16.69 20.73 3.63
C GLY A 161 -16.07 19.35 3.91
N ASN A 162 -15.70 19.15 5.16
CA ASN A 162 -15.20 17.88 5.69
C ASN A 162 -16.34 17.18 6.44
N GLY A 163 -16.47 15.88 6.21
CA GLY A 163 -17.57 15.07 6.71
C GLY A 163 -18.83 15.14 5.83
N VAL A 164 -19.57 14.03 5.80
CA VAL A 164 -20.76 13.86 4.95
C VAL A 164 -21.83 14.91 5.23
N ASP A 165 -22.14 15.16 6.50
CA ASP A 165 -23.17 16.13 6.91
C ASP A 165 -22.81 17.55 6.46
N SER A 166 -21.58 17.97 6.63
CA SER A 166 -21.09 19.29 6.20
C SER A 166 -21.16 19.42 4.67
N TYR A 167 -20.67 18.40 3.96
CA TYR A 167 -20.72 18.37 2.50
C TYR A 167 -22.14 18.46 1.97
N VAL A 168 -23.08 17.65 2.49
CA VAL A 168 -24.47 17.65 2.07
C VAL A 168 -25.16 18.97 2.40
N ALA A 169 -24.92 19.52 3.61
CA ALA A 169 -25.48 20.81 4.01
C ALA A 169 -25.04 21.96 3.08
N ASN A 170 -23.80 21.96 2.63
CA ASN A 170 -23.26 22.97 1.71
C ASN A 170 -23.76 22.74 0.27
N ALA A 171 -23.86 21.49 -0.17
CA ALA A 171 -24.44 21.15 -1.49
C ALA A 171 -25.92 21.60 -1.61
N VAL A 172 -26.70 21.46 -0.54
CA VAL A 172 -28.12 21.89 -0.50
C VAL A 172 -28.26 23.42 -0.55
N LYS A 173 -27.28 24.19 -0.05
CA LYS A 173 -27.30 25.66 -0.11
C LYS A 173 -27.12 26.22 -1.51
N ASN A 174 -26.80 25.40 -2.51
CA ASN A 174 -26.50 25.83 -3.88
C ASN A 174 -25.38 26.90 -3.98
N GLU A 175 -24.47 26.91 -3.04
CA GLU A 175 -23.30 27.80 -3.10
C GLU A 175 -22.26 27.16 -4.04
N ALA A 176 -22.04 27.77 -5.19
CA ALA A 176 -20.97 27.35 -6.08
C ALA A 176 -19.61 27.58 -5.42
N LEU A 177 -18.66 26.68 -5.68
CA LEU A 177 -17.26 26.89 -5.30
C LEU A 177 -16.76 28.22 -5.89
N THR A 178 -15.97 28.96 -5.14
CA THR A 178 -15.23 30.14 -5.62
C THR A 178 -13.78 29.77 -5.84
N GLU A 179 -13.05 30.54 -6.63
CA GLU A 179 -11.61 30.31 -6.86
C GLU A 179 -10.79 30.21 -5.56
N ALA A 180 -11.23 30.90 -4.51
CA ALA A 180 -10.58 30.86 -3.19
C ALA A 180 -10.76 29.52 -2.46
N ASN A 181 -11.71 28.67 -2.87
CA ASN A 181 -12.13 27.47 -2.14
C ASN A 181 -11.87 26.17 -2.92
N LEU A 182 -10.90 26.15 -3.82
CA LEU A 182 -10.56 24.95 -4.59
C LEU A 182 -9.63 23.98 -3.85
N ARG A 183 -9.06 24.41 -2.74
CA ARG A 183 -8.23 23.56 -1.88
C ARG A 183 -8.99 23.23 -0.61
N SER A 184 -8.99 21.97 -0.28
CA SER A 184 -9.50 21.48 1.00
C SER A 184 -8.53 21.81 2.11
N SER A 185 -9.04 22.24 3.25
CA SER A 185 -8.24 22.42 4.45
C SER A 185 -8.63 21.37 5.47
N VAL A 186 -7.65 20.63 5.93
CA VAL A 186 -7.81 19.72 7.06
C VAL A 186 -7.09 20.35 8.25
N GLY A 187 -7.80 20.58 9.33
CA GLY A 187 -7.33 21.33 10.49
C GLY A 187 -7.29 20.53 11.79
N LYS A 188 -6.88 21.23 12.84
CA LYS A 188 -6.80 20.62 14.18
C LYS A 188 -8.15 20.07 14.64
N GLU A 189 -9.25 20.72 14.26
CA GLU A 189 -10.61 20.31 14.66
C GLU A 189 -10.98 18.94 14.06
N ASP A 190 -10.60 18.70 12.80
CA ASP A 190 -10.83 17.42 12.13
C ASP A 190 -10.05 16.29 12.82
N TYR A 191 -8.79 16.58 13.22
CA TYR A 191 -7.96 15.59 13.91
C TYR A 191 -8.46 15.26 15.30
N ASP A 192 -8.81 16.29 16.06
CA ASP A 192 -9.31 16.12 17.43
C ASP A 192 -10.64 15.33 17.40
N ALA A 193 -11.52 15.59 16.42
CA ALA A 193 -12.77 14.90 16.22
C ALA A 193 -12.60 13.40 15.87
N LEU A 194 -11.46 13.03 15.29
CA LEU A 194 -11.12 11.66 14.89
C LEU A 194 -10.11 11.00 15.82
N GLY A 195 -9.71 11.66 16.91
CA GLY A 195 -8.73 11.14 17.86
C GLY A 195 -7.31 11.04 17.30
N LEU A 196 -7.01 11.75 16.22
CA LEU A 196 -5.72 11.73 15.56
C LEU A 196 -4.70 12.62 16.27
N LYS A 197 -3.49 12.10 16.49
CA LYS A 197 -2.42 12.86 17.19
C LYS A 197 -1.75 13.85 16.24
N MET A 198 -1.76 15.14 16.59
CA MET A 198 -1.09 16.20 15.82
C MET A 198 0.39 15.92 15.53
N SER A 199 1.11 15.23 16.41
CA SER A 199 2.52 14.88 16.21
C SER A 199 2.73 13.89 15.05
N PHE A 200 1.77 13.03 14.80
CA PHE A 200 1.77 12.13 13.66
C PHE A 200 1.40 12.90 12.39
N TYR A 201 0.36 13.70 12.48
CA TYR A 201 -0.25 14.40 11.36
C TYR A 201 0.69 15.41 10.67
N ARG A 202 1.52 16.10 11.44
CA ARG A 202 2.55 17.01 10.90
C ARG A 202 3.60 16.36 10.02
N LYS A 203 3.65 15.03 9.98
CA LYS A 203 4.57 14.25 9.14
C LYS A 203 3.98 13.93 7.78
N LEU A 204 2.67 14.09 7.61
CA LEU A 204 1.95 13.79 6.39
C LEU A 204 2.03 14.96 5.43
N ASP A 205 2.11 14.66 4.15
CA ASP A 205 1.85 15.62 3.08
C ASP A 205 0.34 15.86 2.93
N ASN A 206 -0.05 16.83 2.11
CA ASN A 206 -1.46 17.18 1.93
C ASN A 206 -2.29 16.00 1.41
N PHE A 207 -1.81 15.29 0.40
CA PHE A 207 -2.46 14.09 -0.14
C PHE A 207 -2.75 13.05 0.96
N SER A 208 -1.74 12.71 1.77
CA SER A 208 -1.88 11.76 2.87
C SER A 208 -2.80 12.27 3.98
N GLN A 209 -2.87 13.58 4.19
CA GLN A 209 -3.77 14.21 5.16
C GLN A 209 -5.23 14.05 4.76
N LEU A 210 -5.57 14.40 3.51
CA LEU A 210 -6.91 14.22 2.97
C LEU A 210 -7.38 12.77 3.09
N GLN A 211 -6.49 11.85 2.71
CA GLN A 211 -6.72 10.42 2.76
C GLN A 211 -6.95 9.90 4.19
N ALA A 212 -6.12 10.32 5.15
CA ALA A 212 -6.23 9.88 6.53
C ALA A 212 -7.54 10.34 7.17
N VAL A 213 -7.95 11.59 6.92
CA VAL A 213 -9.20 12.12 7.48
C VAL A 213 -10.41 11.44 6.88
N SER A 214 -10.54 11.37 5.56
CA SER A 214 -11.71 10.72 4.93
C SER A 214 -11.83 9.24 5.32
N GLY A 215 -10.69 8.52 5.41
CA GLY A 215 -10.67 7.11 5.82
C GLY A 215 -11.10 6.91 7.27
N MET A 216 -10.61 7.75 8.19
CA MET A 216 -11.01 7.70 9.60
C MET A 216 -12.47 8.13 9.82
N GLU A 217 -12.97 9.08 9.02
CA GLU A 217 -14.39 9.45 9.02
C GLU A 217 -15.27 8.28 8.61
N ALA A 218 -14.91 7.56 7.54
CA ALA A 218 -15.68 6.39 7.10
C ALA A 218 -15.76 5.29 8.16
N LEU A 219 -14.66 5.05 8.89
CA LEU A 219 -14.66 4.10 10.01
C LEU A 219 -15.55 4.59 11.17
N LYS A 220 -15.51 5.89 11.46
CA LYS A 220 -16.34 6.51 12.49
C LYS A 220 -17.83 6.49 12.13
N ASP A 221 -18.18 6.79 10.88
CA ASP A 221 -19.55 6.78 10.38
C ASP A 221 -20.16 5.36 10.43
N ALA A 222 -19.35 4.33 10.17
CA ALA A 222 -19.73 2.94 10.32
C ALA A 222 -19.82 2.45 11.78
N ASP A 223 -19.40 3.25 12.76
CA ASP A 223 -19.16 2.80 14.14
C ASP A 223 -18.24 1.55 14.19
N TYR A 224 -17.28 1.47 13.24
CA TYR A 224 -16.39 0.32 13.08
C TYR A 224 -15.13 0.49 13.91
N ALA A 225 -15.01 -0.30 14.96
CA ALA A 225 -13.83 -0.34 15.81
C ALA A 225 -12.78 -1.31 15.28
N VAL A 226 -11.59 -0.80 14.92
CA VAL A 226 -10.44 -1.64 14.59
C VAL A 226 -9.77 -2.06 15.91
N THR A 227 -9.65 -3.36 16.14
CA THR A 227 -9.06 -3.98 17.32
C THR A 227 -7.95 -4.94 16.93
N ASP A 228 -7.17 -5.42 17.90
CA ASP A 228 -6.13 -6.42 17.59
C ASP A 228 -6.70 -7.73 17.03
N ASP A 229 -7.95 -8.06 17.35
CA ASP A 229 -8.61 -9.29 16.88
C ASP A 229 -9.05 -9.21 15.42
N ASN A 230 -9.45 -8.01 14.93
CA ASN A 230 -9.96 -7.82 13.56
C ASN A 230 -9.02 -7.05 12.63
N ALA A 231 -7.96 -6.45 13.16
CA ALA A 231 -7.05 -5.58 12.39
C ALA A 231 -6.47 -6.23 11.12
N THR A 232 -6.32 -7.55 11.11
CA THR A 232 -5.81 -8.31 9.95
C THR A 232 -6.89 -8.72 8.96
N ASP A 233 -8.16 -8.55 9.29
CA ASP A 233 -9.32 -8.98 8.51
C ASP A 233 -10.02 -7.80 7.82
N ILE A 234 -9.48 -6.61 7.97
CA ILE A 234 -9.88 -5.40 7.25
C ILE A 234 -8.72 -4.87 6.42
N GLY A 235 -9.02 -4.49 5.17
CA GLY A 235 -8.03 -3.96 4.23
C GLY A 235 -8.30 -2.52 3.80
N ILE A 236 -7.31 -1.93 3.13
CA ILE A 236 -7.35 -0.58 2.54
C ILE A 236 -7.00 -0.67 1.07
N ILE A 237 -7.78 -0.01 0.22
CA ILE A 237 -7.39 0.26 -1.17
C ILE A 237 -7.49 1.75 -1.43
N VAL A 238 -6.36 2.35 -1.81
CA VAL A 238 -6.28 3.76 -2.20
C VAL A 238 -6.33 3.88 -3.71
N GLY A 239 -7.27 4.65 -4.23
CA GLY A 239 -7.33 5.07 -5.62
C GLY A 239 -6.83 6.51 -5.77
N THR A 240 -5.87 6.74 -6.66
CA THR A 240 -5.35 8.08 -6.94
C THR A 240 -4.93 8.21 -8.40
N SER A 241 -5.08 9.37 -8.98
CA SER A 241 -4.54 9.69 -10.31
C SER A 241 -3.09 10.16 -10.21
N GLU A 242 -2.83 11.08 -9.33
CA GLU A 242 -1.59 11.86 -9.25
C GLU A 242 -0.75 11.51 -8.01
N GLY A 243 -1.40 10.99 -6.97
CA GLY A 243 -0.75 10.70 -5.68
C GLY A 243 -0.17 11.98 -5.04
N ALA A 244 1.01 11.86 -4.45
CA ALA A 244 1.73 12.96 -3.79
C ALA A 244 2.60 13.76 -4.79
N LEU A 245 2.06 14.13 -5.95
CA LEU A 245 2.83 14.78 -7.01
C LEU A 245 3.45 16.11 -6.56
N GLY A 246 2.71 16.92 -5.79
CA GLY A 246 3.23 18.18 -5.23
C GLY A 246 4.48 17.93 -4.37
N THR A 247 4.40 16.97 -3.46
CA THR A 247 5.55 16.56 -2.62
C THR A 247 6.72 16.03 -3.43
N CYS A 248 6.46 15.26 -4.51
CA CYS A 248 7.51 14.78 -5.41
C CYS A 248 8.22 15.92 -6.12
N CYS A 249 7.48 16.90 -6.64
CA CYS A 249 8.04 18.08 -7.31
C CYS A 249 8.86 18.94 -6.35
N ASP A 250 8.37 19.19 -5.15
CA ASP A 250 9.10 19.90 -4.10
C ASP A 250 10.41 19.22 -3.73
N PHE A 251 10.36 17.89 -3.57
CA PHE A 251 11.53 17.10 -3.24
C PHE A 251 12.57 17.15 -4.38
N GLN A 252 12.13 17.00 -5.62
CA GLN A 252 13.00 17.07 -6.79
C GLN A 252 13.60 18.48 -6.99
N SER A 253 12.82 19.53 -6.84
CA SER A 253 13.29 20.93 -6.93
C SER A 253 14.36 21.21 -5.89
N MET A 254 14.16 20.77 -4.65
CA MET A 254 15.13 20.92 -3.58
C MET A 254 16.49 20.26 -3.94
N ILE A 255 16.48 19.06 -4.52
CA ILE A 255 17.72 18.38 -4.94
C ILE A 255 18.35 19.11 -6.13
N THR A 256 17.55 19.55 -7.09
CA THR A 256 18.05 20.23 -8.30
C THR A 256 18.70 21.57 -7.97
N GLU A 257 18.10 22.35 -7.06
CA GLU A 257 18.57 23.69 -6.69
C GLU A 257 19.75 23.63 -5.70
N LYS A 258 19.73 22.71 -4.74
CA LYS A 258 20.66 22.69 -3.59
C LYS A 258 21.63 21.51 -3.61
N GLY A 259 21.55 20.65 -4.62
CA GLY A 259 22.37 19.45 -4.77
C GLY A 259 21.88 18.25 -3.94
N ASN A 260 22.44 17.08 -4.24
CA ASN A 260 21.99 15.79 -3.67
C ASN A 260 22.00 15.72 -2.13
N ALA A 261 22.92 16.46 -1.49
CA ALA A 261 23.03 16.50 -0.02
C ALA A 261 21.82 17.18 0.67
N SER A 262 20.97 17.90 -0.08
CA SER A 262 19.79 18.56 0.45
C SER A 262 18.58 17.61 0.58
N GLY A 263 18.66 16.40 0.02
CA GLY A 263 17.60 15.41 0.07
C GLY A 263 17.17 15.12 1.52
N SER A 264 15.88 15.30 1.80
CA SER A 264 15.31 15.09 3.13
C SER A 264 14.85 13.65 3.31
N ALA A 265 15.53 12.89 4.18
CA ALA A 265 15.09 11.55 4.58
C ALA A 265 13.69 11.54 5.22
N PHE A 266 13.22 12.70 5.70
CA PHE A 266 11.89 12.86 6.27
C PHE A 266 10.80 13.04 5.20
N LYS A 267 11.10 13.77 4.10
CA LYS A 267 10.16 13.95 2.98
C LYS A 267 10.13 12.76 2.02
N PHE A 268 11.26 12.07 1.86
CA PHE A 268 11.39 10.98 0.89
C PHE A 268 10.30 9.89 1.00
N PRO A 269 9.90 9.41 2.20
CA PRO A 269 8.83 8.41 2.31
C PRO A 269 7.48 8.86 1.77
N ASN A 270 7.23 10.18 1.68
CA ASN A 270 5.98 10.74 1.16
C ASN A 270 5.97 10.87 -0.38
N THR A 271 7.08 10.57 -1.06
CA THR A 271 7.15 10.67 -2.53
C THR A 271 6.65 9.43 -3.25
N VAL A 272 6.19 8.40 -2.54
CA VAL A 272 5.68 7.17 -3.13
C VAL A 272 4.16 7.09 -3.03
N TYR A 273 3.50 6.59 -4.06
CA TYR A 273 2.04 6.52 -4.15
C TYR A 273 1.36 5.78 -3.00
N ASN A 274 2.02 4.80 -2.42
CA ASN A 274 1.48 3.98 -1.35
C ASN A 274 1.67 4.57 0.07
N ALA A 275 2.34 5.71 0.20
CA ALA A 275 2.57 6.33 1.50
C ALA A 275 1.24 6.65 2.22
N ALA A 276 0.28 7.22 1.52
CA ALA A 276 -1.02 7.60 2.08
C ALA A 276 -1.79 6.38 2.65
N GLY A 277 -1.80 5.25 1.92
CA GLY A 277 -2.38 3.99 2.41
C GLY A 277 -1.65 3.44 3.63
N GLY A 278 -0.32 3.57 3.67
CA GLY A 278 0.50 3.21 4.83
C GLY A 278 0.19 4.08 6.05
N TYR A 279 0.05 5.39 5.88
CA TYR A 279 -0.31 6.30 6.97
C TYR A 279 -1.73 6.05 7.46
N LEU A 280 -2.69 5.83 6.57
CA LEU A 280 -4.05 5.45 6.96
C LEU A 280 -4.06 4.13 7.76
N SER A 281 -3.26 3.15 7.36
CA SER A 281 -3.07 1.91 8.13
C SER A 281 -2.54 2.18 9.55
N ILE A 282 -1.56 3.07 9.70
CA ILE A 282 -1.00 3.45 11.01
C ILE A 282 -2.03 4.18 11.86
N CYS A 283 -2.80 5.11 11.29
CA CYS A 283 -3.82 5.87 12.02
C CYS A 283 -4.96 4.98 12.52
N SER A 284 -5.44 4.10 11.64
CA SER A 284 -6.62 3.27 11.88
C SER A 284 -6.31 1.98 12.64
N GLY A 285 -5.05 1.54 12.63
CA GLY A 285 -4.65 0.23 13.15
C GLY A 285 -4.92 -0.93 12.21
N ILE A 286 -5.41 -0.70 10.99
CA ILE A 286 -5.68 -1.72 9.97
C ILE A 286 -4.38 -2.38 9.54
N LYS A 287 -4.34 -3.71 9.53
CA LYS A 287 -3.14 -4.53 9.21
C LYS A 287 -3.39 -5.53 8.08
N GLY A 288 -4.58 -5.51 7.46
CA GLY A 288 -4.95 -6.39 6.37
C GLY A 288 -4.42 -5.96 5.02
N TYR A 289 -5.17 -6.25 3.98
CA TYR A 289 -4.82 -5.95 2.58
C TYR A 289 -4.59 -4.44 2.40
N ASN A 290 -3.48 -4.02 1.80
CA ASN A 290 -3.19 -2.61 1.57
C ASN A 290 -2.55 -2.43 0.19
N VAL A 291 -3.26 -1.76 -0.72
CA VAL A 291 -2.82 -1.53 -2.10
C VAL A 291 -3.21 -0.13 -2.55
N THR A 292 -2.39 0.47 -3.39
CA THR A 292 -2.72 1.70 -4.11
C THR A 292 -2.89 1.38 -5.59
N VAL A 293 -3.98 1.85 -6.17
CA VAL A 293 -4.30 1.70 -7.60
C VAL A 293 -4.30 3.06 -8.27
N THR A 294 -3.64 3.13 -9.43
CA THR A 294 -3.57 4.33 -10.25
C THR A 294 -4.18 4.01 -11.61
N ASN A 295 -5.31 4.60 -11.91
CA ASN A 295 -6.07 4.38 -13.14
C ASN A 295 -6.64 5.72 -13.68
N GLY A 296 -5.86 6.80 -13.57
CA GLY A 296 -6.29 8.13 -13.94
C GLY A 296 -7.52 8.59 -13.16
N ALA A 297 -8.37 9.40 -13.76
CA ALA A 297 -9.54 10.00 -13.12
C ALA A 297 -10.60 8.97 -12.59
N GLN A 298 -10.49 7.71 -12.94
CA GLN A 298 -11.39 6.65 -12.45
C GLN A 298 -10.82 5.83 -11.29
N SER A 299 -9.69 6.24 -10.73
CA SER A 299 -8.99 5.49 -9.67
C SER A 299 -9.85 5.23 -8.43
N GLY A 300 -10.68 6.19 -8.02
CA GLY A 300 -11.60 6.02 -6.89
C GLY A 300 -12.63 4.91 -7.12
N LEU A 301 -13.25 4.85 -8.31
CA LEU A 301 -14.15 3.74 -8.65
C LEU A 301 -13.42 2.42 -8.84
N ALA A 302 -12.19 2.45 -9.36
CA ALA A 302 -11.34 1.27 -9.46
C ALA A 302 -11.00 0.70 -8.09
N SER A 303 -10.72 1.55 -7.09
CA SER A 303 -10.47 1.11 -5.71
C SER A 303 -11.68 0.37 -5.12
N MET A 304 -12.89 0.87 -5.32
CA MET A 304 -14.13 0.21 -4.89
C MET A 304 -14.33 -1.14 -5.58
N ALA A 305 -14.15 -1.20 -6.91
CA ALA A 305 -14.29 -2.46 -7.66
C ALA A 305 -13.27 -3.51 -7.20
N TYR A 306 -12.05 -3.08 -6.89
CA TYR A 306 -11.00 -3.95 -6.37
C TYR A 306 -11.33 -4.43 -4.95
N ALA A 307 -11.80 -3.53 -4.07
CA ALA A 307 -12.25 -3.86 -2.72
C ALA A 307 -13.35 -4.93 -2.73
N MET A 308 -14.37 -4.75 -3.59
CA MET A 308 -15.43 -5.74 -3.78
C MET A 308 -14.88 -7.10 -4.26
N SER A 309 -13.85 -7.10 -5.10
CA SER A 309 -13.21 -8.33 -5.56
C SER A 309 -12.47 -9.05 -4.43
N VAL A 310 -11.76 -8.31 -3.58
CA VAL A 310 -11.05 -8.85 -2.40
C VAL A 310 -12.06 -9.45 -1.40
N LEU A 311 -13.16 -8.74 -1.10
CA LEU A 311 -14.22 -9.25 -0.22
C LEU A 311 -14.86 -10.53 -0.76
N ARG A 312 -15.19 -10.54 -2.05
CA ARG A 312 -15.79 -11.73 -2.71
C ARG A 312 -14.86 -12.94 -2.74
N SER A 313 -13.55 -12.72 -2.70
CA SER A 313 -12.57 -13.80 -2.59
C SER A 313 -12.45 -14.36 -1.16
N GLY A 314 -13.09 -13.71 -0.17
CA GLY A 314 -13.04 -14.09 1.23
C GLY A 314 -11.69 -13.83 1.89
N GLN A 315 -10.85 -12.97 1.31
CA GLN A 315 -9.56 -12.61 1.89
C GLN A 315 -9.68 -11.64 3.05
N GLU A 316 -10.68 -10.76 3.01
CA GLU A 316 -11.01 -9.78 4.04
C GLU A 316 -12.48 -9.87 4.42
N ASN A 317 -12.81 -9.40 5.62
CA ASN A 317 -14.21 -9.27 6.08
C ASN A 317 -14.75 -7.86 5.83
N ALA A 318 -13.88 -6.85 5.81
CA ALA A 318 -14.20 -5.47 5.49
C ALA A 318 -13.10 -4.83 4.63
N MET A 319 -13.47 -3.84 3.80
CA MET A 319 -12.53 -3.10 2.96
C MET A 319 -12.83 -1.61 3.01
N LEU A 320 -11.83 -0.81 3.37
CA LEU A 320 -11.86 0.64 3.26
C LEU A 320 -11.34 1.03 1.86
N ALA A 321 -12.27 1.33 0.95
CA ALA A 321 -11.96 1.78 -0.39
C ALA A 321 -11.99 3.31 -0.45
N THR A 322 -10.93 3.92 -0.99
CA THR A 322 -10.76 5.36 -0.98
C THR A 322 -10.39 5.89 -2.35
N GLY A 323 -10.75 7.13 -2.63
CA GLY A 323 -10.31 7.90 -3.78
C GLY A 323 -9.84 9.27 -3.33
N SER A 324 -8.58 9.63 -3.62
CA SER A 324 -7.99 10.90 -3.20
C SER A 324 -7.07 11.46 -4.25
N ASP A 325 -7.16 12.75 -4.49
CA ASP A 325 -6.15 13.52 -5.22
C ASP A 325 -6.02 14.93 -4.64
N GLU A 326 -4.83 15.51 -4.73
CA GLU A 326 -4.54 16.88 -4.35
C GLU A 326 -4.42 17.79 -5.58
N ASN A 327 -4.88 19.01 -5.47
CA ASN A 327 -4.66 20.05 -6.47
C ASN A 327 -3.27 20.65 -6.27
N SER A 328 -2.26 20.06 -6.91
CA SER A 328 -0.89 20.58 -6.88
C SER A 328 -0.69 21.72 -7.90
N ASP A 329 0.23 22.65 -7.60
CA ASP A 329 0.53 23.77 -8.48
C ASP A 329 1.01 23.29 -9.87
N ILE A 330 1.76 22.19 -9.92
CA ILE A 330 2.24 21.63 -11.18
C ILE A 330 1.10 21.11 -12.05
N MET A 331 0.08 20.50 -11.46
CA MET A 331 -1.09 20.02 -12.20
C MET A 331 -1.94 21.18 -12.70
N THR A 332 -2.13 22.20 -11.87
CA THR A 332 -2.83 23.44 -12.28
C THR A 332 -2.12 24.08 -13.47
N GLU A 333 -0.80 24.19 -13.44
CA GLU A 333 -0.01 24.74 -14.55
C GLU A 333 -0.08 23.86 -15.81
N LEU A 334 0.05 22.55 -15.65
CA LEU A 334 0.02 21.59 -16.76
C LEU A 334 -1.33 21.63 -17.49
N PHE A 335 -2.43 21.47 -16.77
CA PHE A 335 -3.76 21.48 -17.39
C PHE A 335 -4.14 22.86 -17.93
N GLY A 336 -3.67 23.92 -17.29
CA GLY A 336 -3.81 25.29 -17.82
C GLY A 336 -3.11 25.47 -19.16
N LYS A 337 -1.87 24.96 -19.31
CA LYS A 337 -1.15 24.97 -20.60
C LYS A 337 -1.79 24.11 -21.67
N LEU A 338 -2.48 23.03 -21.28
CA LEU A 338 -3.25 22.19 -22.22
C LEU A 338 -4.56 22.86 -22.65
N GLY A 339 -4.96 23.96 -22.01
CA GLY A 339 -6.19 24.70 -22.35
C GLY A 339 -7.47 23.95 -22.00
N VAL A 340 -7.43 23.04 -21.02
CA VAL A 340 -8.59 22.22 -20.61
C VAL A 340 -9.18 22.65 -19.26
N THR A 341 -8.59 23.64 -18.61
CA THR A 341 -9.10 24.22 -17.36
C THR A 341 -9.78 25.56 -17.58
N SER A 342 -10.77 25.86 -16.76
CA SER A 342 -11.44 27.16 -16.68
C SER A 342 -10.91 27.97 -15.49
N GLU A 343 -10.78 29.30 -15.66
CA GLU A 343 -10.47 30.22 -14.56
C GLU A 343 -11.66 30.45 -13.61
N LYS A 344 -12.84 30.01 -13.99
CA LYS A 344 -14.08 30.18 -13.21
C LYS A 344 -14.75 28.83 -13.01
N VAL A 345 -15.41 28.68 -11.89
CA VAL A 345 -16.29 27.54 -11.66
C VAL A 345 -17.37 27.51 -12.74
N VAL A 346 -17.46 26.38 -13.43
CA VAL A 346 -18.35 26.21 -14.59
C VAL A 346 -19.43 25.19 -14.28
N ALA A 347 -20.62 25.40 -14.86
CA ALA A 347 -21.69 24.44 -14.76
C ALA A 347 -21.43 23.26 -15.73
N PRO A 348 -21.38 22.01 -15.28
CA PRO A 348 -21.33 20.86 -16.17
C PRO A 348 -22.50 20.87 -17.16
N PHE A 349 -22.25 20.40 -18.38
CA PHE A 349 -23.22 20.33 -19.49
C PHE A 349 -23.66 21.71 -20.05
N ALA A 350 -23.12 22.81 -19.59
CA ALA A 350 -23.49 24.15 -20.09
C ALA A 350 -22.65 24.64 -21.28
N GLY A 351 -21.84 23.78 -21.90
CA GLY A 351 -21.01 24.11 -23.05
C GLY A 351 -19.82 25.02 -22.71
N ASN A 352 -19.22 24.84 -21.55
CA ASN A 352 -18.12 25.66 -21.07
C ASN A 352 -16.74 25.14 -21.51
N ASP A 353 -15.74 25.99 -21.41
CA ASP A 353 -14.42 25.82 -22.01
C ASP A 353 -13.40 25.13 -21.08
N GLY A 354 -13.83 24.29 -20.16
CA GLY A 354 -12.91 23.55 -19.32
C GLY A 354 -13.48 23.16 -17.96
N PHE A 355 -12.64 22.54 -17.13
CA PHE A 355 -12.96 22.14 -15.74
C PHE A 355 -12.09 22.89 -14.74
N VAL A 356 -12.46 22.81 -13.46
CA VAL A 356 -11.68 23.37 -12.36
C VAL A 356 -11.11 22.25 -11.52
N LEU A 357 -9.80 22.28 -11.29
CA LEU A 357 -9.13 21.33 -10.40
C LEU A 357 -9.41 21.69 -8.94
N SER A 358 -9.61 20.68 -8.12
CA SER A 358 -9.75 20.82 -6.67
C SER A 358 -9.15 19.65 -5.92
N ASP A 359 -8.83 19.85 -4.64
CA ASP A 359 -8.54 18.75 -3.73
C ASP A 359 -9.81 17.92 -3.48
N GLY A 360 -9.63 16.64 -3.20
CA GLY A 360 -10.72 15.82 -2.76
C GLY A 360 -10.29 14.46 -2.25
N SER A 361 -10.99 13.99 -1.25
CA SER A 361 -10.89 12.61 -0.77
C SER A 361 -12.26 12.09 -0.37
N ALA A 362 -12.57 10.88 -0.79
CA ALA A 362 -13.77 10.17 -0.37
C ALA A 362 -13.41 8.72 -0.05
N SER A 363 -13.98 8.22 1.02
CA SER A 363 -13.74 6.86 1.51
C SER A 363 -15.06 6.17 1.81
N VAL A 364 -15.14 4.89 1.50
CA VAL A 364 -16.28 4.04 1.86
C VAL A 364 -15.80 2.78 2.55
N LEU A 365 -16.43 2.41 3.65
CA LEU A 365 -16.28 1.09 4.25
C LEU A 365 -17.26 0.14 3.60
N ILE A 366 -16.75 -0.95 3.05
CA ILE A 366 -17.54 -2.00 2.38
C ILE A 366 -17.42 -3.28 3.19
N GLU A 367 -18.53 -3.88 3.53
CA GLU A 367 -18.61 -5.09 4.33
C GLU A 367 -19.57 -6.10 3.70
N ASP A 368 -19.53 -7.31 4.22
CA ASP A 368 -20.55 -8.32 3.96
C ASP A 368 -21.83 -7.95 4.73
N GLU A 369 -23.00 -8.02 4.12
CA GLU A 369 -24.31 -7.67 4.74
C GLU A 369 -24.56 -8.38 6.09
N LYS A 370 -23.83 -9.44 6.39
CA LYS A 370 -23.95 -10.21 7.61
C LYS A 370 -22.80 -10.00 8.60
N ALA A 371 -21.91 -9.05 8.34
CA ALA A 371 -20.76 -8.77 9.21
C ALA A 371 -21.19 -8.06 10.51
#